data_9766bc508161577795143d5e448c1c10
#
_entry.id   9766bc508161577795143d5e448c1c10
#
_cell.length_a   1.000
_cell.length_b   1.000
_cell.length_c   1.000
_cell.angle_alpha   90.00
_cell.angle_beta   90.00
_cell.angle_gamma   90.00
#
_symmetry.space_group_name_H-M   'P 1'
#
loop_
_entity.id
_entity.type
_entity.pdbx_description
1 polymer ?
#
loop_
_entity_poly.entity_id
_entity_poly.type
_entity_poly.pdbx_seq_one_letter_code
_entity_poly.pdbx_strand_id
1 'polypeptide(L)'
;MGIILKPIDIVDDISKEDFLEKYLKPRKPVVIKNMARNWPAYQKWTMDYIKEVVGDVTVPLYDSAKADPAAPINAPTTEMKFADYIDLIQREPTDLRIFFFDPIKHAPDILNDYISPKELMGGFLDKYPSMFF
;
A
#
# COMPACT_ATOMS: atom_id res chain seq x y z
N MET A 1 -10.75 21.33 -23.97
CA MET A 1 -9.50 20.61 -24.32
C MET A 1 -9.59 19.23 -23.70
N GLY A 2 -9.66 18.18 -24.50
CA GLY A 2 -9.78 16.80 -23.98
C GLY A 2 -8.41 16.29 -23.50
N ILE A 3 -8.40 15.56 -22.37
CA ILE A 3 -7.20 14.85 -21.90
C ILE A 3 -6.97 13.64 -22.81
N ILE A 4 -5.82 13.57 -23.47
CA ILE A 4 -5.42 12.40 -24.26
C ILE A 4 -4.71 11.43 -23.33
N LEU A 5 -5.39 10.32 -23.01
CA LEU A 5 -4.80 9.25 -22.22
C LEU A 5 -3.86 8.43 -23.12
N LYS A 6 -2.65 8.18 -22.61
CA LYS A 6 -1.69 7.26 -23.24
C LYS A 6 -1.59 6.00 -22.37
N PRO A 7 -1.42 4.81 -22.99
CA PRO A 7 -1.20 3.60 -22.21
C PRO A 7 0.13 3.70 -21.43
N ILE A 8 0.14 3.10 -20.23
CA ILE A 8 1.36 2.96 -19.43
C ILE A 8 2.16 1.78 -20.00
N ASP A 9 3.47 1.95 -20.10
CA ASP A 9 4.36 0.86 -20.50
C ASP A 9 4.34 -0.24 -19.45
N ILE A 10 4.31 -1.49 -19.92
CA ILE A 10 4.33 -2.68 -19.07
C ILE A 10 5.54 -3.51 -19.50
N VAL A 11 6.43 -3.79 -18.58
CA VAL A 11 7.62 -4.62 -18.79
C VAL A 11 7.63 -5.77 -17.79
N ASP A 12 8.23 -6.89 -18.16
CA ASP A 12 8.34 -8.01 -17.25
C ASP A 12 9.46 -7.76 -16.23
N ASP A 13 10.64 -7.40 -16.71
CA ASP A 13 11.81 -7.01 -15.93
C ASP A 13 12.48 -5.80 -16.57
N ILE A 14 13.33 -5.11 -15.83
CA ILE A 14 14.06 -3.95 -16.33
C ILE A 14 15.43 -3.82 -15.64
N SER A 15 16.45 -3.45 -16.41
CA SER A 15 17.74 -3.08 -15.85
C SER A 15 17.69 -1.71 -15.18
N LYS A 16 18.63 -1.46 -14.26
CA LYS A 16 18.78 -0.14 -13.62
C LYS A 16 19.00 0.96 -14.65
N GLU A 17 19.86 0.69 -15.64
CA GLU A 17 20.19 1.66 -16.69
C GLU A 17 18.94 2.01 -17.52
N ASP A 18 18.20 1.02 -17.97
CA ASP A 18 16.99 1.21 -18.74
C ASP A 18 15.90 1.93 -17.92
N PHE A 19 15.76 1.58 -16.65
CA PHE A 19 14.82 2.26 -15.76
C PHE A 19 15.17 3.75 -15.63
N LEU A 20 16.44 4.07 -15.38
CA LEU A 20 16.90 5.45 -15.26
C LEU A 20 16.70 6.25 -16.55
N GLU A 21 17.13 5.71 -17.71
CA GLU A 21 17.12 6.44 -18.97
C GLU A 21 15.73 6.54 -19.62
N LYS A 22 14.94 5.45 -19.57
CA LYS A 22 13.66 5.39 -20.28
C LYS A 22 12.48 5.88 -19.45
N TYR A 23 12.57 5.84 -18.12
CA TYR A 23 11.44 6.11 -17.24
C TYR A 23 11.71 7.19 -16.18
N LEU A 24 12.78 7.06 -15.40
CA LEU A 24 13.03 8.00 -14.31
C LEU A 24 13.41 9.39 -14.82
N LYS A 25 14.39 9.52 -15.70
CA LYS A 25 14.81 10.81 -16.26
C LYS A 25 13.67 11.50 -17.04
N PRO A 26 12.95 10.80 -17.93
CA PRO A 26 11.81 11.40 -18.64
C PRO A 26 10.56 11.55 -17.76
N ARG A 27 10.57 11.05 -16.52
CA ARG A 27 9.41 11.03 -15.61
C ARG A 27 8.21 10.32 -16.21
N LYS A 28 8.45 9.18 -16.84
CA LYS A 28 7.43 8.34 -17.47
C LYS A 28 7.05 7.20 -16.54
N PRO A 29 5.74 6.93 -16.31
CA PRO A 29 5.33 5.78 -15.49
C PRO A 29 5.59 4.47 -16.22
N VAL A 30 5.86 3.41 -15.42
CA VAL A 30 6.05 2.04 -15.92
C VAL A 30 5.52 1.04 -14.90
N VAL A 31 4.95 -0.06 -15.39
CA VAL A 31 4.57 -1.21 -14.56
C VAL A 31 5.62 -2.31 -14.78
N ILE A 32 6.25 -2.79 -13.70
CA ILE A 32 7.24 -3.86 -13.74
C ILE A 32 6.63 -5.11 -13.08
N LYS A 33 6.27 -6.11 -13.89
CA LYS A 33 5.46 -7.25 -13.44
C LYS A 33 6.17 -8.19 -12.47
N ASN A 34 7.48 -8.44 -12.69
CA ASN A 34 8.18 -9.48 -11.94
C ASN A 34 8.87 -8.96 -10.66
N MET A 35 8.84 -7.65 -10.42
CA MET A 35 9.57 -7.04 -9.31
C MET A 35 9.26 -7.68 -7.95
N ALA A 36 8.00 -7.95 -7.67
CA ALA A 36 7.56 -8.49 -6.38
C ALA A 36 7.51 -10.03 -6.32
N ARG A 37 7.74 -10.74 -7.44
CA ARG A 37 7.59 -12.21 -7.48
C ARG A 37 8.50 -12.97 -6.53
N ASN A 38 9.69 -12.43 -6.28
CA ASN A 38 10.68 -13.02 -5.40
C ASN A 38 10.53 -12.59 -3.93
N TRP A 39 9.56 -11.74 -3.62
CA TRP A 39 9.28 -11.36 -2.25
C TRP A 39 8.51 -12.47 -1.55
N PRO A 40 8.88 -12.86 -0.32
CA PRO A 40 8.05 -13.75 0.47
C PRO A 40 6.60 -13.26 0.59
N ALA A 41 6.41 -11.93 0.67
CA ALA A 41 5.11 -11.27 0.70
C ALA A 41 4.18 -11.69 -0.45
N TYR A 42 4.73 -11.94 -1.64
CA TYR A 42 3.93 -12.25 -2.82
C TYR A 42 3.02 -13.47 -2.65
N GLN A 43 3.47 -14.46 -1.87
CA GLN A 43 2.68 -15.66 -1.57
C GLN A 43 2.09 -15.63 -0.16
N LYS A 44 2.76 -14.96 0.77
CA LYS A 44 2.46 -15.02 2.19
C LYS A 44 1.40 -14.00 2.62
N TRP A 45 1.38 -12.80 2.01
CA TRP A 45 0.47 -11.74 2.41
C TRP A 45 -0.93 -11.96 1.84
N THR A 46 -1.72 -12.71 2.59
CA THR A 46 -3.16 -12.87 2.38
C THR A 46 -3.92 -12.09 3.45
N MET A 47 -5.21 -11.86 3.25
CA MET A 47 -6.04 -11.23 4.28
C MET A 47 -6.02 -12.04 5.59
N ASP A 48 -6.03 -13.36 5.52
CA ASP A 48 -5.97 -14.24 6.69
C ASP A 48 -4.63 -14.11 7.42
N TYR A 49 -3.51 -14.08 6.70
CA TYR A 49 -2.19 -13.86 7.29
C TYR A 49 -2.11 -12.51 7.99
N ILE A 50 -2.57 -11.46 7.34
CA ILE A 50 -2.55 -10.11 7.93
C ILE A 50 -3.45 -10.02 9.17
N LYS A 51 -4.62 -10.69 9.15
CA LYS A 51 -5.48 -10.83 10.33
C LYS A 51 -4.77 -11.54 11.47
N GLU A 52 -4.06 -12.63 11.19
CA GLU A 52 -3.29 -13.38 12.20
C GLU A 52 -2.22 -12.50 12.87
N VAL A 53 -1.53 -11.70 12.07
CA VAL A 53 -0.35 -10.95 12.52
C VAL A 53 -0.70 -9.67 13.28
N VAL A 54 -1.71 -8.92 12.80
CA VAL A 54 -2.07 -7.60 13.37
C VAL A 54 -3.58 -7.45 13.64
N GLY A 55 -4.35 -8.51 13.55
CA GLY A 55 -5.81 -8.47 13.67
C GLY A 55 -6.32 -7.98 15.04
N ASP A 56 -5.56 -8.19 16.09
CA ASP A 56 -5.94 -7.77 17.45
C ASP A 56 -5.77 -6.26 17.73
N VAL A 57 -5.11 -5.55 16.81
CA VAL A 57 -4.93 -4.10 16.95
C VAL A 57 -6.26 -3.39 16.75
N THR A 58 -6.61 -2.48 17.66
CA THR A 58 -7.77 -1.60 17.49
C THR A 58 -7.40 -0.46 16.56
N VAL A 59 -8.20 -0.26 15.51
CA VAL A 59 -7.95 0.76 14.48
C VAL A 59 -9.08 1.79 14.46
N PRO A 60 -8.73 3.07 14.28
CA PRO A 60 -9.72 4.12 14.10
C PRO A 60 -10.30 4.07 12.68
N LEU A 61 -11.60 4.22 12.58
CA LEU A 61 -12.34 4.21 11.31
C LEU A 61 -13.01 5.54 11.05
N TYR A 62 -12.91 5.97 9.81
CA TYR A 62 -13.43 7.21 9.29
C TYR A 62 -14.53 6.90 8.29
N ASP A 63 -15.72 7.46 8.53
CA ASP A 63 -16.87 7.35 7.64
C ASP A 63 -16.95 8.60 6.76
N SER A 64 -16.75 8.45 5.46
CA SER A 64 -16.79 9.58 4.53
C SER A 64 -18.17 10.24 4.47
N ALA A 65 -19.24 9.49 4.75
CA ALA A 65 -20.60 10.04 4.81
C ALA A 65 -20.83 10.98 6.01
N LYS A 66 -19.99 10.88 7.04
CA LYS A 66 -20.03 11.72 8.25
C LYS A 66 -18.94 12.79 8.29
N ALA A 67 -18.15 12.89 7.21
CA ALA A 67 -17.08 13.89 7.14
C ALA A 67 -17.67 15.31 7.11
N ASP A 68 -17.11 16.20 7.93
CA ASP A 68 -17.37 17.63 7.86
C ASP A 68 -16.43 18.29 6.83
N PRO A 69 -16.95 18.79 5.69
CA PRO A 69 -16.10 19.42 4.68
C PRO A 69 -15.41 20.70 5.15
N ALA A 70 -15.92 21.32 6.23
CA ALA A 70 -15.32 22.52 6.82
C ALA A 70 -14.21 22.23 7.81
N ALA A 71 -14.11 20.99 8.29
CA ALA A 71 -13.04 20.59 9.21
C ALA A 71 -11.74 20.31 8.45
N PRO A 72 -10.59 20.86 8.88
CA PRO A 72 -9.30 20.58 8.26
C PRO A 72 -8.89 19.13 8.44
N ILE A 73 -9.30 18.48 9.53
CA ILE A 73 -9.08 17.05 9.83
C ILE A 73 -10.33 16.56 10.54
N ASN A 74 -10.94 15.49 10.04
CA ASN A 74 -12.05 14.83 10.70
C ASN A 74 -11.53 13.83 11.75
N ALA A 75 -12.24 13.74 12.87
CA ALA A 75 -11.98 12.70 13.86
C ALA A 75 -12.52 11.34 13.38
N PRO A 76 -11.98 10.22 13.87
CA PRO A 76 -12.56 8.91 13.62
C PRO A 76 -13.99 8.84 14.16
N THR A 77 -14.87 8.15 13.44
CA THR A 77 -16.28 8.02 13.79
C THR A 77 -16.55 6.80 14.68
N THR A 78 -15.68 5.81 14.61
CA THR A 78 -15.75 4.58 15.41
C THR A 78 -14.38 3.90 15.46
N GLU A 79 -14.28 2.84 16.24
CA GLU A 79 -13.11 1.98 16.35
C GLU A 79 -13.53 0.52 16.32
N MET A 80 -12.69 -0.35 15.78
CA MET A 80 -12.89 -1.80 15.87
C MET A 80 -11.54 -2.54 15.80
N LYS A 81 -11.55 -3.83 16.09
CA LYS A 81 -10.41 -4.70 15.81
C LYS A 81 -10.11 -4.73 14.32
N PHE A 82 -8.84 -4.72 13.95
CA PHE A 82 -8.45 -4.78 12.55
C PHE A 82 -8.94 -6.06 11.86
N ALA A 83 -8.96 -7.20 12.60
CA ALA A 83 -9.56 -8.44 12.11
C ALA A 83 -11.02 -8.27 11.72
N ASP A 84 -11.82 -7.61 12.56
CA ASP A 84 -13.24 -7.37 12.30
C ASP A 84 -13.44 -6.44 11.11
N TYR A 85 -12.54 -5.46 10.92
CA TYR A 85 -12.56 -4.60 9.75
C TYR A 85 -12.24 -5.36 8.46
N ILE A 86 -11.25 -6.26 8.48
CA ILE A 86 -10.96 -7.13 7.33
C ILE A 86 -12.16 -8.02 7.00
N ASP A 87 -12.81 -8.60 7.99
CA ASP A 87 -14.02 -9.40 7.77
C ASP A 87 -15.17 -8.57 7.18
N LEU A 88 -15.31 -7.33 7.64
CA LEU A 88 -16.31 -6.41 7.11
C LEU A 88 -16.09 -6.12 5.63
N ILE A 89 -14.88 -5.70 5.22
CA ILE A 89 -14.59 -5.33 3.83
C ILE A 89 -14.62 -6.53 2.86
N GLN A 90 -14.40 -7.75 3.37
CA GLN A 90 -14.54 -8.97 2.59
C GLN A 90 -16.00 -9.39 2.40
N ARG A 91 -16.88 -9.05 3.35
CA ARG A 91 -18.28 -9.44 3.33
C ARG A 91 -19.16 -8.47 2.54
N GLU A 92 -18.92 -7.17 2.64
CA GLU A 92 -19.79 -6.15 2.08
C GLU A 92 -19.04 -4.86 1.74
N PRO A 93 -19.51 -4.07 0.75
CA PRO A 93 -18.99 -2.73 0.52
C PRO A 93 -19.22 -1.84 1.75
N THR A 94 -18.22 -1.01 2.07
CA THR A 94 -18.33 -0.04 3.17
C THR A 94 -17.60 1.26 2.83
N ASP A 95 -18.10 2.37 3.37
CA ASP A 95 -17.42 3.68 3.32
C ASP A 95 -16.46 3.90 4.48
N LEU A 96 -16.39 2.96 5.41
CA LEU A 96 -15.42 3.01 6.51
C LEU A 96 -14.00 2.85 5.98
N ARG A 97 -13.11 3.72 6.40
CA ARG A 97 -11.70 3.74 5.97
C ARG A 97 -10.77 3.88 7.15
N ILE A 98 -9.61 3.26 7.03
CA ILE A 98 -8.51 3.40 7.99
C ILE A 98 -7.54 4.47 7.46
N PHE A 99 -7.13 5.37 8.35
CA PHE A 99 -6.01 6.27 8.10
C PHE A 99 -4.97 6.13 9.21
N PHE A 100 -3.71 6.32 8.85
CA PHE A 100 -2.58 6.33 9.80
C PHE A 100 -2.33 5.03 10.55
N PHE A 101 -2.88 3.91 10.08
CA PHE A 101 -2.55 2.60 10.60
C PHE A 101 -1.33 2.03 9.86
N ASP A 102 -0.28 1.74 10.60
CA ASP A 102 0.95 1.15 10.10
C ASP A 102 1.17 -0.23 10.74
N PRO A 103 0.82 -1.32 10.04
CA PRO A 103 1.01 -2.69 10.54
C PRO A 103 2.44 -2.99 10.97
N ILE A 104 3.44 -2.38 10.32
CA ILE A 104 4.86 -2.62 10.61
C ILE A 104 5.23 -2.22 12.03
N LYS A 105 4.59 -1.17 12.57
CA LYS A 105 4.80 -0.76 13.97
C LYS A 105 4.32 -1.79 14.99
N HIS A 106 3.34 -2.60 14.62
CA HIS A 106 2.76 -3.64 15.49
C HIS A 106 3.40 -5.01 15.27
N ALA A 107 3.89 -5.25 14.06
CA ALA A 107 4.51 -6.51 13.64
C ALA A 107 5.74 -6.24 12.75
N PRO A 108 6.88 -5.82 13.32
CA PRO A 108 8.07 -5.45 12.54
C PRO A 108 8.61 -6.59 11.64
N ASP A 109 8.36 -7.84 12.01
CA ASP A 109 8.80 -9.01 11.25
C ASP A 109 8.19 -9.10 9.85
N ILE A 110 7.08 -8.40 9.59
CA ILE A 110 6.51 -8.26 8.24
C ILE A 110 7.54 -7.69 7.25
N LEU A 111 8.48 -6.87 7.70
CA LEU A 111 9.54 -6.32 6.85
C LEU A 111 10.46 -7.38 6.25
N ASN A 112 10.57 -8.56 6.87
CA ASN A 112 11.36 -9.67 6.34
C ASN A 112 10.75 -10.29 5.08
N ASP A 113 9.47 -10.00 4.83
CA ASP A 113 8.74 -10.49 3.66
C ASP A 113 8.88 -9.56 2.45
N TYR A 114 9.49 -8.40 2.61
CA TYR A 114 9.66 -7.37 1.60
C TYR A 114 11.12 -7.22 1.18
N ILE A 115 11.38 -7.17 -0.11
CA ILE A 115 12.70 -6.88 -0.67
C ILE A 115 12.67 -5.50 -1.31
N SER A 116 13.33 -4.53 -0.67
CA SER A 116 13.40 -3.16 -1.20
C SER A 116 14.11 -3.14 -2.56
N PRO A 117 13.54 -2.53 -3.61
CA PRO A 117 14.18 -2.38 -4.92
C PRO A 117 15.26 -1.28 -4.93
N LYS A 118 16.11 -1.21 -3.89
CA LYS A 118 17.16 -0.20 -3.73
C LYS A 118 18.14 -0.16 -4.89
N GLU A 119 18.46 -1.32 -5.44
CA GLU A 119 19.40 -1.43 -6.57
C GLU A 119 18.84 -0.74 -7.82
N LEU A 120 17.53 -0.76 -8.00
CA LEU A 120 16.87 -0.10 -9.12
C LEU A 120 16.69 1.39 -8.90
N MET A 121 16.21 1.78 -7.71
CA MET A 121 15.76 3.16 -7.41
C MET A 121 16.74 3.98 -6.57
N GLY A 122 17.85 3.37 -6.10
CA GLY A 122 18.87 4.04 -5.30
C GLY A 122 18.36 4.53 -3.94
N GLY A 123 19.04 5.52 -3.37
CA GLY A 123 18.81 6.04 -2.02
C GLY A 123 17.41 6.62 -1.75
N PHE A 124 16.57 6.72 -2.75
CA PHE A 124 15.17 7.13 -2.58
C PHE A 124 14.37 6.19 -1.66
N LEU A 125 14.73 4.90 -1.63
CA LEU A 125 14.08 3.87 -0.83
C LEU A 125 14.83 3.50 0.47
N ASP A 126 15.79 4.29 0.89
CA ASP A 126 16.52 4.05 2.14
C ASP A 126 15.70 4.39 3.39
N LYS A 127 14.52 4.97 3.21
CA LYS A 127 13.59 5.26 4.30
C LYS A 127 12.76 4.04 4.66
N TYR A 128 12.34 4.01 5.91
CA TYR A 128 11.41 3.00 6.42
C TYR A 128 10.15 2.93 5.56
N PRO A 129 9.78 1.76 5.03
CA PRO A 129 8.56 1.63 4.26
C PRO A 129 7.33 1.83 5.14
N SER A 130 6.28 2.39 4.57
CA SER A 130 4.96 2.50 5.21
C SER A 130 3.98 1.61 4.47
N MET A 131 3.16 0.90 5.23
CA MET A 131 2.06 0.09 4.71
C MET A 131 0.75 0.81 4.95
N PHE A 132 -0.11 0.86 3.94
CA PHE A 132 -1.44 1.46 4.02
C PHE A 132 -2.52 0.42 3.70
N PHE A 133 -3.63 0.49 4.40
CA PHE A 133 -4.84 -0.29 4.18
C PHE A 133 -6.03 0.59 3.86
#